data_20616251c3a1e19ff8564a2542b2870d
#
_entry.id   20616251c3a1e19ff8564a2542b2870d
#
_cell.length_a   1.000
_cell.length_b   1.000
_cell.length_c   1.000
_cell.angle_alpha   90.00
_cell.angle_beta   90.00
_cell.angle_gamma   90.00
#
_symmetry.space_group_name_H-M   'P 1'
#
loop_
_entity.id
_entity.type
_entity.pdbx_description
1 polymer ?
#
loop_
_entity_poly.entity_id
_entity_poly.type
_entity_poly.pdbx_seq_one_letter_code
_entity_poly.pdbx_strand_id
1 'polypeptide(L)'
;KEPEAAPEEPAEAEAEVSGVDALFAAISKSKKTTYRVVLKADVRGSLEALIGSLELIESDKVLLEVLQSDVGQVTKNDVKMANTSGADVIGFNVKLENGVMGEAKHLGVQVFQNNIIYEIIDLVRDNMADLLEPELVEQKTGRAEIRQVFKVSKGRTVAGSMVMEGAIIRNKGARLIRNGEVIAEGKIDTLKRFKDDVTEVKAGFECGIRLDSFDKYEEGDVLETFEVEKTRPTL
;
A
#
# COMPACT_ATOMS: atom_id res chain seq x y z
N LYS A 1 -40.14 56.02 26.71
CA LYS A 1 -39.73 55.77 25.29
C LYS A 1 -38.43 54.99 25.31
N GLU A 2 -38.56 53.67 25.28
CA GLU A 2 -37.48 52.70 25.04
C GLU A 2 -37.15 52.70 23.56
N PRO A 3 -35.91 52.38 23.23
CA PRO A 3 -35.62 51.72 21.96
C PRO A 3 -35.28 50.25 22.17
N GLU A 4 -35.89 49.50 21.35
CA GLU A 4 -35.92 48.10 20.98
C GLU A 4 -34.52 47.49 20.81
N ALA A 5 -34.27 46.37 21.46
CA ALA A 5 -33.09 45.54 21.30
C ALA A 5 -33.24 44.67 20.07
N ALA A 6 -32.24 44.71 19.19
CA ALA A 6 -32.08 43.78 18.09
C ALA A 6 -31.65 42.37 18.60
N PRO A 7 -32.08 41.28 17.97
CA PRO A 7 -31.70 39.92 18.39
C PRO A 7 -30.26 39.58 17.95
N GLU A 8 -29.49 39.11 18.89
CA GLU A 8 -28.18 38.53 18.68
C GLU A 8 -28.31 37.16 17.95
N GLU A 9 -27.58 37.02 16.86
CA GLU A 9 -27.40 35.75 16.18
C GLU A 9 -26.57 34.80 17.05
N PRO A 10 -26.87 33.49 17.11
CA PRO A 10 -26.04 32.54 17.86
C PRO A 10 -24.77 32.26 17.08
N ALA A 11 -23.63 32.51 17.73
CA ALA A 11 -22.32 32.14 17.29
C ALA A 11 -22.26 30.63 17.04
N GLU A 12 -21.80 30.27 15.87
CA GLU A 12 -21.45 28.89 15.51
C GLU A 12 -20.40 28.35 16.51
N ALA A 13 -20.78 27.31 17.21
CA ALA A 13 -19.87 26.57 18.06
C ALA A 13 -18.87 25.78 17.16
N GLU A 14 -17.71 26.34 16.97
CA GLU A 14 -16.54 25.56 16.49
C GLU A 14 -16.29 24.44 17.51
N ALA A 15 -16.48 23.21 17.06
CA ALA A 15 -16.16 22.02 17.83
C ALA A 15 -14.65 22.02 18.12
N GLU A 16 -14.27 22.39 19.33
CA GLU A 16 -12.92 22.16 19.85
C GLU A 16 -12.65 20.64 19.79
N VAL A 17 -11.90 20.22 18.78
CA VAL A 17 -11.29 18.89 18.76
C VAL A 17 -10.45 18.80 20.02
N SER A 18 -10.87 17.98 20.97
CA SER A 18 -10.25 17.82 22.27
C SER A 18 -8.75 17.60 22.04
N GLY A 19 -7.90 18.39 22.73
CA GLY A 19 -6.45 18.28 22.63
C GLY A 19 -5.92 16.87 22.90
N VAL A 20 -6.73 16.03 23.54
CA VAL A 20 -6.49 14.62 23.80
C VAL A 20 -6.59 13.80 22.51
N ASP A 21 -7.55 14.06 21.64
CA ASP A 21 -7.68 13.34 20.35
C ASP A 21 -6.57 13.74 19.38
N ALA A 22 -6.16 15.00 19.38
CA ALA A 22 -4.99 15.47 18.63
C ALA A 22 -3.68 14.85 19.17
N LEU A 23 -3.57 14.70 20.49
CA LEU A 23 -2.43 14.04 21.12
C LEU A 23 -2.41 12.54 20.82
N PHE A 24 -3.54 11.85 20.90
CA PHE A 24 -3.66 10.44 20.51
C PHE A 24 -3.38 10.23 19.01
N ALA A 25 -3.83 11.12 18.14
CA ALA A 25 -3.52 11.09 16.71
C ALA A 25 -2.02 11.34 16.44
N ALA A 26 -1.38 12.23 17.20
CA ALA A 26 0.06 12.47 17.12
C ALA A 26 0.87 11.28 17.64
N ILE A 27 0.46 10.66 18.75
CA ILE A 27 1.11 9.46 19.32
C ILE A 27 0.92 8.25 18.40
N SER A 28 -0.24 8.09 17.76
CA SER A 28 -0.48 7.01 16.80
C SER A 28 0.34 7.20 15.50
N LYS A 29 0.52 8.44 15.04
CA LYS A 29 1.40 8.77 13.90
C LYS A 29 2.88 8.59 14.21
N SER A 30 3.30 8.70 15.48
CA SER A 30 4.69 8.55 15.89
C SER A 30 5.09 7.13 16.29
N LYS A 31 4.17 6.17 16.25
CA LYS A 31 4.47 4.78 16.57
C LYS A 31 5.18 4.12 15.39
N LYS A 32 6.51 4.30 15.31
CA LYS A 32 7.34 3.56 14.36
C LYS A 32 7.16 2.06 14.63
N THR A 33 6.91 1.30 13.59
CA THR A 33 6.91 -0.16 13.66
C THR A 33 8.35 -0.61 13.95
N THR A 34 8.54 -1.58 14.84
CA THR A 34 9.90 -2.05 15.19
C THR A 34 10.11 -3.45 14.64
N TYR A 35 11.14 -3.62 13.84
CA TYR A 35 11.65 -4.92 13.41
C TYR A 35 12.74 -5.37 14.36
N ARG A 36 12.56 -6.53 15.01
CA ARG A 36 13.48 -7.05 16.02
C ARG A 36 14.25 -8.23 15.50
N VAL A 37 15.54 -8.28 15.81
CA VAL A 37 16.42 -9.35 15.36
C VAL A 37 17.34 -9.83 16.48
N VAL A 38 17.66 -11.14 16.43
CA VAL A 38 18.73 -11.79 17.20
C VAL A 38 19.83 -12.16 16.23
N LEU A 39 21.05 -11.70 16.47
CA LEU A 39 22.18 -11.89 15.58
C LEU A 39 23.14 -12.95 16.12
N LYS A 40 23.59 -13.86 15.26
CA LYS A 40 24.68 -14.80 15.53
C LYS A 40 25.72 -14.72 14.42
N ALA A 41 26.99 -14.69 14.77
CA ALA A 41 28.10 -14.68 13.82
C ALA A 41 29.19 -15.68 14.21
N ASP A 42 30.04 -16.04 13.28
CA ASP A 42 31.13 -16.97 13.48
C ASP A 42 32.24 -16.40 14.41
N VAL A 43 32.53 -15.12 14.27
CA VAL A 43 33.56 -14.42 15.05
C VAL A 43 33.08 -12.99 15.41
N ARG A 44 33.73 -12.42 16.43
CA ARG A 44 33.38 -11.11 16.94
C ARG A 44 33.50 -9.99 15.90
N GLY A 45 34.55 -10.01 15.08
CA GLY A 45 34.74 -9.02 14.03
C GLY A 45 33.64 -9.04 12.97
N SER A 46 33.15 -10.24 12.60
CA SER A 46 32.03 -10.40 11.69
C SER A 46 30.73 -9.85 12.30
N LEU A 47 30.54 -10.08 13.62
CA LEU A 47 29.38 -9.58 14.35
C LEU A 47 29.36 -8.06 14.40
N GLU A 48 30.49 -7.43 14.74
CA GLU A 48 30.63 -5.97 14.79
C GLU A 48 30.43 -5.34 13.40
N ALA A 49 30.97 -5.95 12.34
CA ALA A 49 30.78 -5.49 10.97
C ALA A 49 29.32 -5.58 10.53
N LEU A 50 28.64 -6.68 10.91
CA LEU A 50 27.21 -6.87 10.61
C LEU A 50 26.36 -5.84 11.32
N ILE A 51 26.56 -5.61 12.63
CA ILE A 51 25.82 -4.62 13.41
C ILE A 51 26.03 -3.22 12.80
N GLY A 52 27.28 -2.81 12.56
CA GLY A 52 27.56 -1.52 11.97
C GLY A 52 26.95 -1.32 10.58
N SER A 53 26.84 -2.41 9.79
CA SER A 53 26.18 -2.34 8.48
C SER A 53 24.65 -2.25 8.61
N LEU A 54 24.06 -2.91 9.61
CA LEU A 54 22.62 -2.86 9.86
C LEU A 54 22.19 -1.51 10.45
N GLU A 55 23.03 -0.88 11.28
CA GLU A 55 22.79 0.47 11.83
C GLU A 55 22.76 1.56 10.74
N LEU A 56 23.35 1.31 9.57
CA LEU A 56 23.29 2.22 8.42
C LEU A 56 21.95 2.12 7.65
N ILE A 57 21.05 1.22 8.04
CA ILE A 57 19.71 1.15 7.45
C ILE A 57 18.86 2.24 8.09
N GLU A 58 18.76 3.38 7.40
CA GLU A 58 17.89 4.47 7.83
C GLU A 58 16.47 4.25 7.33
N SER A 59 15.48 4.39 8.20
CA SER A 59 14.06 4.41 7.86
C SER A 59 13.29 5.33 8.82
N ASP A 60 12.42 6.14 8.23
CA ASP A 60 11.53 7.00 9.00
C ASP A 60 10.29 6.24 9.53
N LYS A 61 9.96 5.11 8.92
CA LYS A 61 8.73 4.35 9.17
C LYS A 61 8.95 3.14 10.09
N VAL A 62 10.10 2.47 9.97
CA VAL A 62 10.43 1.23 10.72
C VAL A 62 11.75 1.40 11.45
N LEU A 63 11.78 0.99 12.73
CA LEU A 63 12.99 0.97 13.55
C LEU A 63 13.54 -0.46 13.56
N LEU A 64 14.84 -0.62 13.28
CA LEU A 64 15.55 -1.88 13.49
C LEU A 64 16.08 -1.95 14.93
N GLU A 65 15.78 -3.02 15.64
CA GLU A 65 16.23 -3.27 17.01
C GLU A 65 16.96 -4.61 17.10
N VAL A 66 18.25 -4.57 17.42
CA VAL A 66 19.04 -5.77 17.70
C VAL A 66 18.88 -6.12 19.18
N LEU A 67 18.10 -7.17 19.48
CA LEU A 67 17.82 -7.57 20.88
C LEU A 67 19.02 -8.26 21.52
N GLN A 68 19.69 -9.11 20.75
CA GLN A 68 20.86 -9.85 21.22
C GLN A 68 21.80 -10.12 20.04
N SER A 69 23.09 -10.08 20.33
CA SER A 69 24.14 -10.37 19.36
C SER A 69 25.23 -11.20 20.04
N ASP A 70 25.49 -12.42 19.53
CA ASP A 70 26.47 -13.33 20.11
C ASP A 70 27.29 -14.07 19.04
N VAL A 71 28.43 -14.60 19.46
CA VAL A 71 29.30 -15.44 18.63
C VAL A 71 28.96 -16.90 18.84
N GLY A 72 28.87 -17.65 17.74
CA GLY A 72 28.65 -19.10 17.76
C GLY A 72 27.43 -19.51 16.93
N GLN A 73 27.12 -20.80 16.97
CA GLN A 73 25.99 -21.37 16.24
C GLN A 73 24.63 -20.85 16.77
N VAL A 74 23.65 -20.85 15.89
CA VAL A 74 22.25 -20.58 16.30
C VAL A 74 21.71 -21.78 17.08
N THR A 75 21.18 -21.53 18.27
CA THR A 75 20.66 -22.55 19.18
C THR A 75 19.13 -22.50 19.29
N LYS A 76 18.53 -23.56 19.83
CA LYS A 76 17.08 -23.57 20.14
C LYS A 76 16.69 -22.51 21.16
N ASN A 77 17.64 -22.12 22.04
CA ASN A 77 17.39 -21.09 23.03
C ASN A 77 17.26 -19.71 22.39
N ASP A 78 18.07 -19.41 21.36
CA ASP A 78 17.96 -18.18 20.58
C ASP A 78 16.58 -18.06 19.91
N VAL A 79 16.09 -19.17 19.35
CA VAL A 79 14.75 -19.23 18.74
C VAL A 79 13.63 -19.00 19.76
N LYS A 80 13.72 -19.58 20.97
CA LYS A 80 12.75 -19.37 22.03
C LYS A 80 12.73 -17.93 22.50
N MET A 81 13.90 -17.31 22.63
CA MET A 81 14.02 -15.92 23.01
C MET A 81 13.43 -15.01 21.93
N ALA A 82 13.75 -15.27 20.66
CA ALA A 82 13.21 -14.57 19.52
C ALA A 82 11.67 -14.63 19.47
N ASN A 83 11.09 -15.83 19.71
CA ASN A 83 9.64 -15.99 19.81
C ASN A 83 9.01 -15.12 20.90
N THR A 84 9.62 -15.09 22.10
CA THR A 84 9.09 -14.31 23.24
C THR A 84 9.08 -12.80 22.95
N SER A 85 10.05 -12.34 22.16
CA SER A 85 10.23 -10.92 21.84
C SER A 85 9.64 -10.52 20.50
N GLY A 86 9.07 -11.45 19.73
CA GLY A 86 8.60 -11.22 18.36
C GLY A 86 9.73 -10.82 17.42
N ALA A 87 10.86 -11.51 17.50
CA ALA A 87 12.06 -11.26 16.73
C ALA A 87 12.35 -12.37 15.74
N ASP A 88 13.14 -12.06 14.70
CA ASP A 88 13.73 -13.03 13.80
C ASP A 88 15.17 -13.35 14.21
N VAL A 89 15.68 -14.51 13.78
CA VAL A 89 17.06 -14.93 14.06
C VAL A 89 17.87 -14.89 12.78
N ILE A 90 19.00 -14.21 12.82
CA ILE A 90 19.93 -14.07 11.69
C ILE A 90 21.29 -14.67 12.07
N GLY A 91 21.69 -15.69 11.32
CA GLY A 91 23.00 -16.33 11.44
C GLY A 91 23.92 -15.94 10.28
N PHE A 92 25.01 -15.23 10.58
CA PHE A 92 26.04 -14.90 9.62
C PHE A 92 27.21 -15.86 9.69
N ASN A 93 27.44 -16.63 8.63
CA ASN A 93 28.51 -17.63 8.49
C ASN A 93 28.56 -18.65 9.65
N VAL A 94 27.41 -18.99 10.23
CA VAL A 94 27.31 -19.93 11.36
C VAL A 94 26.44 -21.13 10.98
N LYS A 95 26.64 -22.25 11.70
CA LYS A 95 25.78 -23.42 11.59
C LYS A 95 24.60 -23.31 12.55
N LEU A 96 23.55 -24.05 12.23
CA LEU A 96 22.40 -24.21 13.11
C LEU A 96 22.61 -25.48 13.96
N GLU A 97 22.23 -25.40 15.23
CA GLU A 97 22.16 -26.57 16.11
C GLU A 97 21.07 -27.54 15.60
N ASN A 98 21.27 -28.83 15.86
CA ASN A 98 20.31 -29.86 15.45
C ASN A 98 18.91 -29.58 16.03
N GLY A 99 17.91 -29.51 15.13
CA GLY A 99 16.51 -29.31 15.49
C GLY A 99 16.07 -27.84 15.62
N VAL A 100 16.96 -26.86 15.40
CA VAL A 100 16.62 -25.42 15.40
C VAL A 100 15.52 -25.11 14.41
N MET A 101 15.63 -25.57 13.16
CA MET A 101 14.61 -25.33 12.13
C MET A 101 13.24 -25.93 12.48
N GLY A 102 13.22 -27.08 13.16
CA GLY A 102 11.97 -27.68 13.64
C GLY A 102 11.33 -26.85 14.75
N GLU A 103 12.12 -26.38 15.70
CA GLU A 103 11.68 -25.48 16.79
C GLU A 103 11.20 -24.14 16.22
N ALA A 104 11.95 -23.54 15.31
CA ALA A 104 11.59 -22.28 14.66
C ALA A 104 10.26 -22.38 13.93
N LYS A 105 10.05 -23.44 13.15
CA LYS A 105 8.78 -23.70 12.47
C LYS A 105 7.61 -23.89 13.44
N HIS A 106 7.85 -24.59 14.55
CA HIS A 106 6.82 -24.81 15.59
C HIS A 106 6.41 -23.51 16.28
N LEU A 107 7.38 -22.62 16.53
CA LEU A 107 7.17 -21.34 17.21
C LEU A 107 6.83 -20.18 16.26
N GLY A 108 6.89 -20.39 14.95
CA GLY A 108 6.61 -19.35 13.95
C GLY A 108 7.72 -18.29 13.83
N VAL A 109 8.94 -18.61 14.28
CA VAL A 109 10.11 -17.72 14.19
C VAL A 109 10.82 -17.92 12.85
N GLN A 110 11.16 -16.83 12.19
CA GLN A 110 12.00 -16.89 10.98
C GLN A 110 13.47 -17.03 11.37
N VAL A 111 14.17 -17.95 10.73
CA VAL A 111 15.62 -18.17 10.93
C VAL A 111 16.29 -18.04 9.57
N PHE A 112 17.11 -17.02 9.43
CA PHE A 112 17.86 -16.74 8.21
C PHE A 112 19.33 -17.08 8.42
N GLN A 113 19.96 -17.70 7.45
CA GLN A 113 21.36 -18.06 7.46
C GLN A 113 22.02 -17.66 6.15
N ASN A 114 23.07 -16.88 6.22
CA ASN A 114 23.82 -16.45 5.05
C ASN A 114 25.30 -16.23 5.40
N ASN A 115 26.18 -16.28 4.40
CA ASN A 115 27.60 -15.97 4.53
C ASN A 115 28.01 -14.70 3.77
N ILE A 116 27.06 -14.01 3.15
CA ILE A 116 27.25 -12.75 2.43
C ILE A 116 26.55 -11.64 3.19
N ILE A 117 27.30 -10.65 3.67
CA ILE A 117 26.77 -9.57 4.52
C ILE A 117 25.74 -8.71 3.78
N TYR A 118 25.94 -8.45 2.49
CA TYR A 118 25.01 -7.65 1.68
C TYR A 118 23.66 -8.33 1.53
N GLU A 119 23.63 -9.65 1.38
CA GLU A 119 22.37 -10.39 1.29
C GLU A 119 21.59 -10.37 2.60
N ILE A 120 22.28 -10.30 3.75
CA ILE A 120 21.62 -10.12 5.05
C ILE A 120 21.05 -8.69 5.17
N ILE A 121 21.78 -7.67 4.72
CA ILE A 121 21.31 -6.31 4.73
C ILE A 121 20.05 -6.16 3.86
N ASP A 122 20.06 -6.72 2.66
CA ASP A 122 18.92 -6.68 1.75
C ASP A 122 17.72 -7.46 2.32
N LEU A 123 17.96 -8.62 2.93
CA LEU A 123 16.94 -9.40 3.62
C LEU A 123 16.31 -8.63 4.79
N VAL A 124 17.11 -7.93 5.59
CA VAL A 124 16.60 -7.11 6.70
C VAL A 124 15.77 -5.94 6.15
N ARG A 125 16.24 -5.25 5.11
CA ARG A 125 15.47 -4.20 4.44
C ARG A 125 14.13 -4.70 3.92
N ASP A 126 14.14 -5.85 3.29
CA ASP A 126 12.95 -6.50 2.77
C ASP A 126 11.94 -6.82 3.87
N ASN A 127 12.40 -7.43 4.97
CA ASN A 127 11.53 -7.75 6.10
C ASN A 127 11.02 -6.50 6.82
N MET A 128 11.82 -5.44 6.90
CA MET A 128 11.37 -4.15 7.42
C MET A 128 10.29 -3.54 6.52
N ALA A 129 10.45 -3.60 5.20
CA ALA A 129 9.46 -3.12 4.24
C ALA A 129 8.14 -3.92 4.33
N ASP A 130 8.20 -5.24 4.56
CA ASP A 130 7.02 -6.10 4.71
C ASP A 130 6.17 -5.77 5.96
N LEU A 131 6.74 -5.07 6.94
CA LEU A 131 5.99 -4.58 8.11
C LEU A 131 5.16 -3.32 7.80
N LEU A 132 5.40 -2.67 6.66
CA LEU A 132 4.65 -1.51 6.22
C LEU A 132 3.37 -1.93 5.48
N GLU A 133 2.35 -1.09 5.55
CA GLU A 133 1.16 -1.29 4.74
C GLU A 133 1.52 -1.16 3.25
N PRO A 134 1.02 -2.06 2.39
CA PRO A 134 1.28 -2.00 0.95
C PRO A 134 0.84 -0.65 0.38
N GLU A 135 1.69 -0.02 -0.39
CA GLU A 135 1.32 1.19 -1.11
C GLU A 135 0.41 0.82 -2.29
N LEU A 136 -0.73 1.52 -2.36
CA LEU A 136 -1.66 1.38 -3.47
C LEU A 136 -1.20 2.32 -4.59
N VAL A 137 -0.60 1.76 -5.61
CA VAL A 137 -0.16 2.52 -6.78
C VAL A 137 -1.19 2.37 -7.89
N GLU A 138 -1.73 3.49 -8.34
CA GLU A 138 -2.63 3.51 -9.48
C GLU A 138 -1.82 3.50 -10.77
N GLN A 139 -1.97 2.45 -11.56
CA GLN A 139 -1.43 2.38 -12.91
C GLN A 139 -2.52 2.71 -13.92
N LYS A 140 -2.28 3.70 -14.77
CA LYS A 140 -3.17 4.01 -15.89
C LYS A 140 -3.11 2.88 -16.91
N THR A 141 -4.28 2.33 -17.25
CA THR A 141 -4.38 1.23 -18.20
C THR A 141 -4.83 1.70 -19.58
N GLY A 142 -5.63 2.76 -19.64
CA GLY A 142 -6.10 3.30 -20.91
C GLY A 142 -6.86 4.60 -20.77
N ARG A 143 -7.08 5.24 -21.94
CA ARG A 143 -7.78 6.51 -22.07
C ARG A 143 -8.75 6.44 -23.25
N ALA A 144 -9.98 6.83 -23.04
CA ALA A 144 -11.01 6.90 -24.09
C ALA A 144 -11.71 8.25 -24.08
N GLU A 145 -11.99 8.79 -25.27
CA GLU A 145 -12.74 10.02 -25.46
C GLU A 145 -14.19 9.69 -25.80
N ILE A 146 -15.13 10.33 -25.11
CA ILE A 146 -16.57 10.18 -25.36
C ILE A 146 -16.94 10.99 -26.61
N ARG A 147 -17.37 10.29 -27.64
CA ARG A 147 -17.80 10.90 -28.92
C ARG A 147 -19.29 11.04 -29.04
N GLN A 148 -20.06 10.15 -28.40
CA GLN A 148 -21.51 10.15 -28.47
C GLN A 148 -22.12 9.55 -27.21
N VAL A 149 -23.26 10.06 -26.79
CA VAL A 149 -23.98 9.58 -25.59
C VAL A 149 -25.29 8.94 -26.00
N PHE A 150 -25.44 7.66 -25.66
CA PHE A 150 -26.63 6.88 -25.99
C PHE A 150 -27.51 6.69 -24.75
N LYS A 151 -28.79 7.04 -24.87
CA LYS A 151 -29.79 6.74 -23.85
C LYS A 151 -30.33 5.33 -24.06
N VAL A 152 -30.20 4.48 -23.07
CA VAL A 152 -30.68 3.09 -23.08
C VAL A 152 -31.95 3.00 -22.23
N SER A 153 -32.73 1.93 -22.44
CA SER A 153 -33.95 1.64 -21.68
C SER A 153 -33.72 1.72 -20.17
N LYS A 154 -34.69 2.24 -19.42
CA LYS A 154 -34.65 2.53 -17.97
C LYS A 154 -33.89 3.77 -17.53
N GLY A 155 -33.70 4.75 -18.42
CA GLY A 155 -33.11 6.05 -18.07
C GLY A 155 -31.59 6.01 -17.83
N ARG A 156 -30.92 4.93 -18.19
CA ARG A 156 -29.47 4.79 -18.11
C ARG A 156 -28.79 5.28 -19.39
N THR A 157 -27.56 5.75 -19.27
CA THR A 157 -26.76 6.22 -20.40
C THR A 157 -25.54 5.35 -20.62
N VAL A 158 -25.12 5.24 -21.88
CA VAL A 158 -23.89 4.56 -22.29
C VAL A 158 -23.05 5.55 -23.09
N ALA A 159 -21.81 5.69 -22.72
CA ALA A 159 -20.85 6.54 -23.40
C ALA A 159 -20.24 5.81 -24.59
N GLY A 160 -20.59 6.21 -25.81
CA GLY A 160 -19.91 5.77 -27.05
C GLY A 160 -18.56 6.47 -27.14
N SER A 161 -17.50 5.73 -26.92
CA SER A 161 -16.16 6.27 -26.75
C SER A 161 -15.19 5.66 -27.75
N MET A 162 -14.18 6.42 -28.13
CA MET A 162 -13.01 5.97 -28.90
C MET A 162 -11.84 5.80 -27.95
N VAL A 163 -11.22 4.63 -27.91
CA VAL A 163 -10.01 4.39 -27.12
C VAL A 163 -8.83 5.06 -27.78
N MET A 164 -8.23 6.04 -27.09
CA MET A 164 -7.11 6.84 -27.61
C MET A 164 -5.77 6.19 -27.28
N GLU A 165 -5.62 5.66 -26.07
CA GLU A 165 -4.37 5.10 -25.56
C GLU A 165 -4.64 3.86 -24.70
N GLY A 166 -3.71 2.90 -24.75
CA GLY A 166 -3.75 1.71 -23.91
C GLY A 166 -4.93 0.80 -24.21
N ALA A 167 -5.57 0.30 -23.16
CA ALA A 167 -6.74 -0.56 -23.24
C ALA A 167 -7.75 -0.24 -22.13
N ILE A 168 -9.02 -0.29 -22.48
CA ILE A 168 -10.14 -0.19 -21.55
C ILE A 168 -10.52 -1.60 -21.13
N ILE A 169 -10.51 -1.87 -19.82
CA ILE A 169 -10.77 -3.21 -19.27
C ILE A 169 -12.00 -3.14 -18.37
N ARG A 170 -12.91 -4.08 -18.55
CA ARG A 170 -14.12 -4.22 -17.74
C ARG A 170 -13.77 -4.49 -16.26
N ASN A 171 -14.59 -3.99 -15.33
CA ASN A 171 -14.45 -4.08 -13.87
C ASN A 171 -13.22 -3.37 -13.26
N LYS A 172 -12.43 -2.65 -14.06
CA LYS A 172 -11.37 -1.77 -13.55
C LYS A 172 -11.91 -0.41 -13.14
N GLY A 173 -11.13 0.31 -12.32
CA GLY A 173 -11.42 1.69 -11.94
C GLY A 173 -11.37 2.61 -13.13
N ALA A 174 -12.25 3.60 -13.15
CA ALA A 174 -12.26 4.63 -14.20
C ALA A 174 -12.66 5.97 -13.61
N ARG A 175 -12.04 7.03 -14.13
CA ARG A 175 -12.35 8.43 -13.84
C ARG A 175 -12.91 9.09 -15.07
N LEU A 176 -13.98 9.86 -14.88
CA LEU A 176 -14.49 10.76 -15.90
C LEU A 176 -13.86 12.13 -15.70
N ILE A 177 -13.19 12.61 -16.71
CA ILE A 177 -12.51 13.92 -16.71
C ILE A 177 -13.21 14.82 -17.70
N ARG A 178 -13.65 15.99 -17.22
CA ARG A 178 -14.26 17.06 -18.02
C ARG A 178 -13.48 18.35 -17.81
N ASN A 179 -13.02 18.98 -18.91
CA ASN A 179 -12.23 20.22 -18.85
C ASN A 179 -10.97 20.12 -17.94
N GLY A 180 -10.39 18.94 -17.79
CA GLY A 180 -9.23 18.70 -16.92
C GLY A 180 -9.55 18.40 -15.45
N GLU A 181 -10.82 18.42 -15.06
CA GLU A 181 -11.27 18.10 -13.69
C GLU A 181 -11.93 16.72 -13.63
N VAL A 182 -11.70 15.99 -12.54
CA VAL A 182 -12.34 14.71 -12.28
C VAL A 182 -13.77 14.95 -11.79
N ILE A 183 -14.75 14.61 -12.62
CA ILE A 183 -16.19 14.80 -12.32
C ILE A 183 -16.78 13.59 -11.59
N ALA A 184 -16.32 12.40 -11.94
CA ALA A 184 -16.79 11.16 -11.32
C ALA A 184 -15.72 10.08 -11.32
N GLU A 185 -15.81 9.20 -10.35
CA GLU A 185 -14.97 8.00 -10.24
C GLU A 185 -15.89 6.79 -9.96
N GLY A 186 -15.56 5.67 -10.59
CA GLY A 186 -16.32 4.44 -10.42
C GLY A 186 -15.65 3.27 -11.11
N LYS A 187 -16.37 2.15 -11.24
CA LYS A 187 -15.90 0.98 -11.98
C LYS A 187 -16.63 0.87 -13.31
N ILE A 188 -15.95 0.33 -14.31
CA ILE A 188 -16.57 0.01 -15.58
C ILE A 188 -17.51 -1.20 -15.39
N ASP A 189 -18.80 -0.95 -15.31
CA ASP A 189 -19.84 -1.96 -15.16
C ASP A 189 -20.10 -2.68 -16.50
N THR A 190 -20.22 -1.88 -17.57
CA THR A 190 -20.51 -2.42 -18.91
C THR A 190 -19.48 -1.92 -19.90
N LEU A 191 -18.90 -2.85 -20.66
CA LEU A 191 -18.01 -2.58 -21.79
C LEU A 191 -18.52 -3.37 -22.97
N LYS A 192 -18.91 -2.67 -24.05
CA LYS A 192 -19.44 -3.28 -25.26
C LYS A 192 -18.68 -2.80 -26.48
N ARG A 193 -18.54 -3.70 -27.46
CA ARG A 193 -18.10 -3.36 -28.80
C ARG A 193 -19.22 -3.75 -29.78
N PHE A 194 -19.78 -2.76 -30.47
CA PHE A 194 -21.04 -2.89 -31.23
C PHE A 194 -22.18 -3.33 -30.29
N LYS A 195 -22.61 -4.59 -30.34
CA LYS A 195 -23.69 -5.16 -29.49
C LYS A 195 -23.17 -6.20 -28.51
N ASP A 196 -21.90 -6.60 -28.63
CA ASP A 196 -21.32 -7.69 -27.87
C ASP A 196 -20.62 -7.18 -26.59
N ASP A 197 -20.84 -7.88 -25.49
CA ASP A 197 -20.11 -7.63 -24.25
C ASP A 197 -18.66 -8.13 -24.39
N VAL A 198 -17.69 -7.27 -24.11
CA VAL A 198 -16.28 -7.59 -24.19
C VAL A 198 -15.58 -7.32 -22.86
N THR A 199 -14.46 -7.99 -22.64
CA THR A 199 -13.64 -7.82 -21.43
C THR A 199 -12.61 -6.71 -21.57
N GLU A 200 -12.16 -6.45 -22.83
CA GLU A 200 -11.11 -5.49 -23.12
C GLU A 200 -11.33 -4.86 -24.51
N VAL A 201 -11.02 -3.57 -24.65
CA VAL A 201 -10.96 -2.85 -25.92
C VAL A 201 -9.67 -2.05 -25.99
N LYS A 202 -8.88 -2.26 -27.04
CA LYS A 202 -7.57 -1.61 -27.28
C LYS A 202 -7.72 -0.28 -27.99
N ALA A 203 -6.64 0.52 -27.94
CA ALA A 203 -6.54 1.79 -28.66
C ALA A 203 -6.89 1.65 -30.14
N GLY A 204 -7.56 2.67 -30.70
CA GLY A 204 -8.03 2.73 -32.08
C GLY A 204 -9.39 2.07 -32.34
N PHE A 205 -10.04 1.53 -31.31
CA PHE A 205 -11.37 0.93 -31.46
C PHE A 205 -12.44 1.70 -30.69
N GLU A 206 -13.65 1.69 -31.26
CA GLU A 206 -14.83 2.24 -30.59
C GLU A 206 -15.45 1.24 -29.63
N CYS A 207 -15.98 1.76 -28.53
CA CYS A 207 -16.68 0.96 -27.52
C CYS A 207 -17.76 1.77 -26.81
N GLY A 208 -18.74 1.06 -26.26
CA GLY A 208 -19.74 1.61 -25.34
C GLY A 208 -19.32 1.33 -23.91
N ILE A 209 -19.14 2.39 -23.12
CA ILE A 209 -18.69 2.30 -21.73
C ILE A 209 -19.80 2.79 -20.82
N ARG A 210 -19.99 2.11 -19.69
CA ARG A 210 -20.84 2.57 -18.60
C ARG A 210 -20.13 2.38 -17.27
N LEU A 211 -20.15 3.42 -16.45
CA LEU A 211 -19.73 3.36 -15.06
C LEU A 211 -20.90 2.90 -14.17
N ASP A 212 -20.59 2.32 -13.04
CA ASP A 212 -21.57 1.87 -12.06
C ASP A 212 -22.22 3.04 -11.29
N SER A 213 -21.49 4.13 -11.12
CA SER A 213 -21.84 5.26 -10.25
C SER A 213 -22.24 6.56 -10.99
N PHE A 214 -22.18 6.58 -12.33
CA PHE A 214 -22.37 7.82 -13.08
C PHE A 214 -23.08 7.63 -14.42
N ASP A 215 -24.05 8.53 -14.71
CA ASP A 215 -24.88 8.48 -15.93
C ASP A 215 -24.94 9.80 -16.74
N LYS A 216 -24.24 10.87 -16.27
CA LYS A 216 -24.32 12.20 -16.90
C LYS A 216 -23.11 12.50 -17.77
N TYR A 217 -22.88 11.68 -18.78
CA TYR A 217 -21.80 11.86 -19.76
C TYR A 217 -22.11 13.00 -20.71
N GLU A 218 -21.07 13.69 -21.18
CA GLU A 218 -21.12 14.68 -22.26
C GLU A 218 -20.10 14.34 -23.35
N GLU A 219 -20.37 14.82 -24.57
CA GLU A 219 -19.42 14.67 -25.67
C GLU A 219 -18.17 15.50 -25.41
N GLY A 220 -16.99 14.88 -25.63
CA GLY A 220 -15.70 15.49 -25.30
C GLY A 220 -15.17 15.14 -23.90
N ASP A 221 -15.95 14.47 -23.05
CA ASP A 221 -15.44 13.92 -21.79
C ASP A 221 -14.39 12.85 -22.07
N VAL A 222 -13.45 12.71 -21.16
CA VAL A 222 -12.39 11.71 -21.20
C VAL A 222 -12.57 10.71 -20.08
N LEU A 223 -12.63 9.42 -20.43
CA LEU A 223 -12.57 8.32 -19.50
C LEU A 223 -11.12 7.84 -19.37
N GLU A 224 -10.53 7.97 -18.20
CA GLU A 224 -9.22 7.41 -17.86
C GLU A 224 -9.42 6.20 -16.98
N THR A 225 -8.89 5.05 -17.40
CA THR A 225 -8.97 3.80 -16.65
C THR A 225 -7.67 3.52 -15.93
N PHE A 226 -7.80 2.97 -14.72
CA PHE A 226 -6.66 2.64 -13.89
C PHE A 226 -6.87 1.30 -13.17
N GLU A 227 -5.76 0.68 -12.86
CA GLU A 227 -5.69 -0.47 -11.97
C GLU A 227 -4.93 -0.08 -10.71
N VAL A 228 -5.47 -0.51 -9.57
CA VAL A 228 -4.80 -0.31 -8.29
C VAL A 228 -3.98 -1.56 -7.99
N GLU A 229 -2.68 -1.44 -8.10
CA GLU A 229 -1.75 -2.50 -7.71
C GLU A 229 -1.22 -2.25 -6.30
N LYS A 230 -1.17 -3.33 -5.52
CA LYS A 230 -0.50 -3.30 -4.23
C LYS A 230 0.99 -3.49 -4.48
N THR A 231 1.74 -2.42 -4.36
CA THR A 231 3.19 -2.47 -4.48
C THR A 231 3.83 -2.61 -3.09
N ARG A 232 4.89 -3.40 -3.01
CA ARG A 232 5.69 -3.52 -1.79
C ARG A 232 6.24 -2.14 -1.45
N PRO A 233 6.01 -1.62 -0.23
CA PRO A 233 6.52 -0.32 0.15
C PRO A 233 8.05 -0.35 0.18
N THR A 234 8.68 0.76 -0.13
CA THR A 234 10.11 0.99 0.10
C THR A 234 10.31 1.68 1.45
N LEU A 235 11.44 1.35 2.11
CA LEU A 235 11.84 1.94 3.39
C LEU A 235 12.13 3.43 3.26
#